data_3c8fd7d8537ad4650c4a0ef6cb1e51be
#
_entry.id   3c8fd7d8537ad4650c4a0ef6cb1e51be
#
_cell.length_a   1.000
_cell.length_b   1.000
_cell.length_c   1.000
_cell.angle_alpha   90.00
_cell.angle_beta   90.00
_cell.angle_gamma   90.00
#
_symmetry.space_group_name_H-M   'P 1'
#
loop_
_entity.id
_entity.type
_entity.pdbx_description
1 polymer ?
#
loop_
_entity_poly.entity_id
_entity_poly.type
_entity_poly.pdbx_seq_one_letter_code
_entity_poly.pdbx_strand_id
1 'polypeptide(L)'
;MSSKRTAFLLFSITVVLSLIAAQCGAPATEAPPAETEAPMVEETEALPAETEEPMVEVPEEVEEGATLAIEHFSIIEGTTWSGAHDRAGKRIAEKYPEVEYVYREEVGPDLAVPFAEELIADGADIVVGNAEFMGLPLKDIADQYPDVYFVSIIASDLSTKQNFIRLFPRQYQALYLEGLIAGALTETGNIGVVSAFPSVQVIRRTAGFYLGVQDAAELLDKDITVYVKYAGDWYLPTEERDIAATLVDQYDADVLTHQTDSGSPLDVAQEKGIWFVGKDMDIVGFYGWSDTDTVAVSFDTRWEVLYDKIVQDWLAGEENPETVLYMGMDDSMTLADGTEVATVDIMNDGKVGVDAISPKALPMIPDEIVQLVEQRRDQMMNGEWDPFTEHEFVSNGTGLDLEGLPVPEAGTVVKPAGEEPTAEWLLSQFNFDLEGMVILE
;
A
#
# COMPACT_ATOMS: atom_id res chain seq x y z
N MET A 1 23.73 28.73 -46.24
CA MET A 1 22.79 29.58 -47.02
C MET A 1 21.38 29.16 -46.69
N SER A 2 20.74 29.96 -46.08
CA SER A 2 19.51 30.74 -45.97
C SER A 2 18.53 30.07 -45.03
N SER A 3 18.34 30.44 -43.77
CA SER A 3 17.65 31.64 -43.24
C SER A 3 16.18 31.79 -43.69
N LYS A 4 15.28 31.62 -42.68
CA LYS A 4 14.05 32.41 -42.42
C LYS A 4 13.42 31.82 -41.14
N ARG A 5 13.49 32.36 -39.99
CA ARG A 5 12.95 33.55 -39.31
C ARG A 5 11.39 33.64 -39.34
N THR A 6 10.81 33.43 -38.18
CA THR A 6 9.83 34.22 -37.39
C THR A 6 8.38 34.29 -37.90
N ALA A 7 7.45 33.89 -37.00
CA ALA A 7 6.26 34.71 -36.71
C ALA A 7 5.70 34.38 -35.33
N PHE A 8 5.83 35.33 -34.42
CA PHE A 8 5.08 35.53 -33.19
C PHE A 8 3.60 35.81 -33.53
N LEU A 9 2.70 35.28 -32.76
CA LEU A 9 1.37 35.90 -32.58
C LEU A 9 0.91 35.70 -31.11
N LEU A 10 1.06 36.82 -30.38
CA LEU A 10 0.38 37.13 -29.14
C LEU A 10 -1.13 37.22 -29.38
N PHE A 11 -1.94 36.61 -28.57
CA PHE A 11 -3.33 37.01 -28.42
C PHE A 11 -3.61 37.39 -26.97
N SER A 12 -4.01 38.65 -26.82
CA SER A 12 -4.20 39.35 -25.57
C SER A 12 -5.58 39.08 -24.98
N ILE A 13 -5.57 39.00 -23.68
CA ILE A 13 -6.55 39.18 -22.63
C ILE A 13 -7.64 40.22 -22.98
N THR A 14 -8.90 39.88 -22.70
CA THR A 14 -9.93 40.86 -22.42
C THR A 14 -10.74 40.44 -21.19
N VAL A 15 -10.51 41.17 -20.10
CA VAL A 15 -11.28 41.19 -18.86
C VAL A 15 -12.58 41.95 -19.12
N VAL A 16 -13.71 41.39 -18.73
CA VAL A 16 -14.95 42.15 -18.53
C VAL A 16 -15.42 41.96 -17.09
N LEU A 17 -15.22 43.00 -16.31
CA LEU A 17 -15.91 43.26 -15.06
C LEU A 17 -17.37 43.67 -15.36
N SER A 18 -18.31 43.10 -14.65
CA SER A 18 -19.64 43.68 -14.50
C SER A 18 -20.06 43.60 -13.03
N LEU A 19 -19.96 44.75 -12.36
CA LEU A 19 -20.64 45.08 -11.10
C LEU A 19 -22.14 45.34 -11.40
N ILE A 20 -23.02 44.78 -10.62
CA ILE A 20 -24.32 45.39 -10.31
C ILE A 20 -24.57 45.19 -8.82
N ALA A 21 -24.65 46.32 -8.11
CA ALA A 21 -25.16 46.46 -6.74
C ALA A 21 -26.63 46.94 -6.81
N ALA A 22 -27.42 46.47 -5.87
CA ALA A 22 -28.61 47.16 -5.27
C ALA A 22 -29.39 46.12 -4.46
N GLN A 23 -29.66 46.29 -3.30
CA GLN A 23 -30.12 47.25 -2.33
C GLN A 23 -31.27 46.67 -1.47
N CYS A 24 -31.06 46.80 -0.16
CA CYS A 24 -32.02 47.19 0.90
C CYS A 24 -33.28 46.37 1.17
N GLY A 25 -33.43 46.05 2.46
CA GLY A 25 -34.72 45.82 3.12
C GLY A 25 -34.60 45.23 4.52
N ALA A 26 -34.28 46.05 5.53
CA ALA A 26 -34.68 45.75 6.91
C ALA A 26 -36.06 46.41 7.19
N PRO A 27 -36.87 45.89 8.08
CA PRO A 27 -37.15 46.61 9.31
C PRO A 27 -37.08 45.70 10.56
N ALA A 28 -36.46 46.18 11.60
CA ALA A 28 -36.94 46.97 12.74
C ALA A 28 -37.67 46.14 13.82
N THR A 29 -36.95 45.96 14.90
CA THR A 29 -37.21 46.30 16.28
C THR A 29 -38.53 45.85 16.92
N GLU A 30 -38.43 45.06 17.99
CA GLU A 30 -39.13 45.31 19.24
C GLU A 30 -38.33 44.76 20.44
N ALA A 31 -38.11 45.63 21.42
CA ALA A 31 -37.50 45.37 22.71
C ALA A 31 -38.59 45.32 23.80
N PRO A 32 -38.24 45.09 25.07
CA PRO A 32 -38.85 44.10 25.95
C PRO A 32 -39.91 44.67 26.91
N PRO A 33 -40.51 43.90 27.76
CA PRO A 33 -40.87 44.38 29.07
C PRO A 33 -40.33 43.53 30.22
N ALA A 34 -39.63 44.21 31.09
CA ALA A 34 -39.90 44.62 32.48
C ALA A 34 -40.08 43.49 33.52
N GLU A 35 -39.19 43.61 34.47
CA GLU A 35 -39.13 43.12 35.84
C GLU A 35 -40.49 42.78 36.51
N THR A 36 -40.46 41.72 37.31
CA THR A 36 -41.33 41.64 38.52
C THR A 36 -40.57 40.85 39.61
N GLU A 37 -40.42 41.50 40.69
CA GLU A 37 -40.07 41.30 42.07
C GLU A 37 -39.99 39.86 42.62
N ALA A 38 -39.01 39.71 43.52
CA ALA A 38 -38.87 38.67 44.51
C ALA A 38 -39.93 38.65 45.61
N PRO A 39 -40.14 37.53 46.28
CA PRO A 39 -40.36 37.57 47.72
C PRO A 39 -39.39 36.70 48.52
N MET A 40 -38.88 37.40 49.51
CA MET A 40 -38.55 37.06 50.90
C MET A 40 -38.23 35.64 51.33
N VAL A 41 -37.12 35.61 51.96
CA VAL A 41 -36.41 34.77 52.92
C VAL A 41 -37.34 34.00 53.87
N GLU A 42 -37.08 32.71 54.01
CA GLU A 42 -37.36 31.96 55.23
C GLU A 42 -36.09 31.23 55.66
N GLU A 43 -35.69 31.58 56.87
CA GLU A 43 -34.52 31.14 57.62
C GLU A 43 -34.74 29.67 58.05
N THR A 44 -33.92 28.75 57.68
CA THR A 44 -33.90 27.42 58.27
C THR A 44 -32.48 27.02 58.67
N GLU A 45 -32.35 26.60 59.87
CA GLU A 45 -31.20 26.25 60.67
C GLU A 45 -30.02 25.55 59.98
N ALA A 46 -28.84 25.97 60.41
CA ALA A 46 -27.53 25.40 60.08
C ALA A 46 -27.36 24.00 60.66
N LEU A 47 -27.09 23.02 59.75
CA LEU A 47 -26.45 21.76 60.11
C LEU A 47 -24.91 21.91 60.04
N PRO A 48 -24.14 21.14 60.83
CA PRO A 48 -22.70 21.38 60.92
C PRO A 48 -21.97 21.04 59.65
N ALA A 49 -20.97 21.87 59.34
CA ALA A 49 -20.06 21.74 58.21
C ALA A 49 -19.36 20.35 58.23
N GLU A 50 -19.61 19.52 57.27
CA GLU A 50 -18.72 18.45 56.85
C GLU A 50 -17.46 19.12 56.30
N THR A 51 -16.31 18.73 56.89
CA THR A 51 -15.01 19.15 56.42
C THR A 51 -14.77 18.49 55.07
N GLU A 52 -14.85 19.25 54.01
CA GLU A 52 -14.37 18.80 52.71
C GLU A 52 -12.88 18.52 52.80
N GLU A 53 -12.53 17.25 52.67
CA GLU A 53 -11.13 16.88 52.36
C GLU A 53 -10.75 17.55 51.05
N PRO A 54 -9.53 18.10 50.93
CA PRO A 54 -9.11 18.69 49.65
C PRO A 54 -9.12 17.58 48.57
N MET A 55 -9.95 17.77 47.54
CA MET A 55 -9.84 16.99 46.30
C MET A 55 -8.42 17.20 45.80
N VAL A 56 -7.63 16.13 45.93
CA VAL A 56 -6.39 16.02 45.17
C VAL A 56 -6.83 16.00 43.71
N GLU A 57 -6.63 17.10 42.98
CA GLU A 57 -6.63 17.07 41.51
C GLU A 57 -5.56 16.04 41.14
N VAL A 58 -6.01 14.84 40.75
CA VAL A 58 -5.19 13.91 39.98
C VAL A 58 -4.90 14.69 38.70
N PRO A 59 -3.64 14.96 38.34
CA PRO A 59 -3.35 15.54 37.04
C PRO A 59 -4.03 14.62 36.02
N GLU A 60 -4.86 15.17 35.15
CA GLU A 60 -5.22 14.50 33.90
C GLU A 60 -3.88 14.14 33.28
N GLU A 61 -3.55 12.86 33.19
CA GLU A 61 -2.48 12.39 32.32
C GLU A 61 -2.84 12.90 30.95
N VAL A 62 -2.16 13.94 30.49
CA VAL A 62 -2.19 14.35 29.10
C VAL A 62 -1.57 13.17 28.38
N GLU A 63 -2.40 12.35 27.71
CA GLU A 63 -1.90 11.34 26.78
C GLU A 63 -1.06 12.12 25.77
N GLU A 64 0.26 11.92 25.81
CA GLU A 64 1.16 12.53 24.85
C GLU A 64 0.78 11.95 23.49
N GLY A 65 0.26 12.79 22.60
CA GLY A 65 -0.09 12.41 21.24
C GLY A 65 1.17 12.10 20.43
N ALA A 66 1.00 11.51 19.26
CA ALA A 66 2.07 11.25 18.30
C ALA A 66 1.79 11.93 16.96
N THR A 67 2.84 12.33 16.26
CA THR A 67 2.76 12.79 14.87
C THR A 67 3.40 11.75 13.94
N LEU A 68 2.55 11.09 13.15
CA LEU A 68 2.95 10.18 12.09
C LEU A 68 3.17 10.97 10.81
N ALA A 69 4.40 11.06 10.33
CA ALA A 69 4.78 11.75 9.12
C ALA A 69 5.15 10.74 8.02
N ILE A 70 4.56 10.85 6.83
CA ILE A 70 4.88 9.98 5.69
C ILE A 70 5.45 10.80 4.54
N GLU A 71 6.64 10.43 4.09
CA GLU A 71 7.27 10.91 2.87
C GLU A 71 6.86 10.01 1.71
N HIS A 72 6.03 10.53 0.79
CA HIS A 72 5.60 9.83 -0.41
C HIS A 72 6.57 10.12 -1.56
N PHE A 73 7.07 9.07 -2.23
CA PHE A 73 7.98 9.25 -3.35
C PHE A 73 7.31 9.85 -4.60
N SER A 74 5.99 9.66 -4.72
CA SER A 74 5.17 10.18 -5.82
C SER A 74 3.97 10.95 -5.29
N ILE A 75 3.17 11.50 -6.19
CA ILE A 75 1.85 12.05 -5.85
C ILE A 75 0.96 10.93 -5.28
N ILE A 76 0.06 11.31 -4.38
CA ILE A 76 -0.90 10.39 -3.76
C ILE A 76 -2.03 10.06 -4.74
N GLU A 77 -2.58 11.09 -5.38
CA GLU A 77 -3.72 10.94 -6.28
C GLU A 77 -3.34 10.17 -7.55
N GLY A 78 -4.08 9.12 -7.86
CA GLY A 78 -3.90 8.33 -9.09
C GLY A 78 -2.71 7.37 -9.07
N THR A 79 -2.14 7.06 -7.89
CA THR A 79 -1.11 6.03 -7.72
C THR A 79 -1.55 4.97 -6.72
N THR A 80 -1.19 3.72 -6.98
CA THR A 80 -1.57 2.60 -6.09
C THR A 80 -0.73 2.57 -4.84
N TRP A 81 0.57 2.86 -4.94
CA TRP A 81 1.51 2.77 -3.82
C TRP A 81 1.36 3.94 -2.84
N SER A 82 1.63 5.18 -3.25
CA SER A 82 1.51 6.35 -2.36
C SER A 82 0.09 6.55 -1.85
N GLY A 83 -0.93 6.24 -2.66
CA GLY A 83 -2.32 6.25 -2.25
C GLY A 83 -2.65 5.23 -1.15
N ALA A 84 -2.06 4.02 -1.17
CA ALA A 84 -2.23 3.03 -0.11
C ALA A 84 -1.60 3.49 1.21
N HIS A 85 -0.42 4.09 1.16
CA HIS A 85 0.24 4.66 2.34
C HIS A 85 -0.52 5.86 2.93
N ASP A 86 -1.04 6.75 2.10
CA ASP A 86 -1.86 7.88 2.54
C ASP A 86 -3.16 7.41 3.21
N ARG A 87 -3.84 6.42 2.60
CA ARG A 87 -5.00 5.78 3.21
C ARG A 87 -4.67 5.24 4.61
N ALA A 88 -3.52 4.59 4.74
CA ALA A 88 -3.06 4.02 6.00
C ALA A 88 -2.83 5.11 7.06
N GLY A 89 -2.13 6.19 6.72
CA GLY A 89 -1.92 7.32 7.63
C GLY A 89 -3.24 7.91 8.13
N LYS A 90 -4.21 8.10 7.24
CA LYS A 90 -5.56 8.59 7.59
C LYS A 90 -6.31 7.63 8.53
N ARG A 91 -6.25 6.32 8.28
CA ARG A 91 -6.90 5.30 9.13
C ARG A 91 -6.27 5.20 10.51
N ILE A 92 -4.95 5.41 10.61
CA ILE A 92 -4.28 5.49 11.91
C ILE A 92 -4.78 6.71 12.69
N ALA A 93 -4.84 7.89 12.08
CA ALA A 93 -5.39 9.09 12.73
C ALA A 93 -6.88 8.97 13.09
N GLU A 94 -7.66 8.20 12.32
CA GLU A 94 -9.06 7.89 12.66
C GLU A 94 -9.17 6.94 13.87
N LYS A 95 -8.24 5.98 14.01
CA LYS A 95 -8.23 5.01 15.11
C LYS A 95 -7.71 5.60 16.41
N TYR A 96 -6.70 6.46 16.31
CA TYR A 96 -6.03 7.10 17.43
C TYR A 96 -6.24 8.62 17.38
N PRO A 97 -7.25 9.17 18.06
CA PRO A 97 -7.54 10.62 18.03
C PRO A 97 -6.38 11.50 18.52
N GLU A 98 -5.43 10.92 19.31
CA GLU A 98 -4.21 11.56 19.79
C GLU A 98 -3.08 11.55 18.74
N VAL A 99 -3.26 10.87 17.60
CA VAL A 99 -2.26 10.78 16.53
C VAL A 99 -2.60 11.72 15.38
N GLU A 100 -1.69 12.65 15.08
CA GLU A 100 -1.76 13.49 13.88
C GLU A 100 -1.08 12.80 12.70
N TYR A 101 -1.69 12.84 11.51
CA TYR A 101 -1.08 12.39 10.26
C TYR A 101 -0.69 13.57 9.40
N VAL A 102 0.59 13.67 9.04
CA VAL A 102 1.16 14.67 8.14
C VAL A 102 1.96 14.01 7.02
N TYR A 103 2.18 14.70 5.90
CA TYR A 103 2.91 14.09 4.78
C TYR A 103 3.64 15.11 3.89
N ARG A 104 4.54 14.60 3.04
CA ARG A 104 5.15 15.27 1.89
C ARG A 104 5.01 14.38 0.66
N GLU A 105 4.77 14.98 -0.50
CA GLU A 105 4.67 14.28 -1.80
C GLU A 105 5.89 14.57 -2.67
N GLU A 106 6.11 13.74 -3.69
CA GLU A 106 7.19 13.88 -4.67
C GLU A 106 8.59 13.95 -4.04
N VAL A 107 8.78 13.17 -2.97
CA VAL A 107 10.04 13.13 -2.21
C VAL A 107 11.06 12.27 -2.96
N GLY A 108 11.98 12.93 -3.66
CA GLY A 108 13.10 12.24 -4.33
C GLY A 108 14.26 11.93 -3.37
N PRO A 109 15.27 11.17 -3.83
CA PRO A 109 16.40 10.74 -2.99
C PRO A 109 17.14 11.89 -2.26
N ASP A 110 17.27 13.03 -2.92
CA ASP A 110 17.98 14.21 -2.39
C ASP A 110 17.12 15.00 -1.38
N LEU A 111 15.82 14.71 -1.29
CA LEU A 111 14.85 15.44 -0.46
C LEU A 111 14.43 14.67 0.79
N ALA A 112 14.67 13.36 0.88
CA ALA A 112 14.23 12.55 2.02
C ALA A 112 14.77 13.08 3.35
N VAL A 113 16.08 13.34 3.47
CA VAL A 113 16.66 13.88 4.71
C VAL A 113 16.18 15.31 4.99
N PRO A 114 16.24 16.28 4.03
CA PRO A 114 15.74 17.63 4.28
C PRO A 114 14.27 17.68 4.73
N PHE A 115 13.39 16.88 4.13
CA PHE A 115 11.98 16.86 4.54
C PHE A 115 11.78 16.15 5.88
N ALA A 116 12.50 15.05 6.15
CA ALA A 116 12.47 14.42 7.47
C ALA A 116 12.88 15.42 8.58
N GLU A 117 13.96 16.16 8.39
CA GLU A 117 14.41 17.18 9.35
C GLU A 117 13.39 18.32 9.52
N GLU A 118 12.72 18.75 8.43
CA GLU A 118 11.63 19.73 8.50
C GLU A 118 10.44 19.17 9.30
N LEU A 119 9.99 17.94 8.99
CA LEU A 119 8.88 17.28 9.68
C LEU A 119 9.19 17.08 11.17
N ILE A 120 10.41 16.68 11.54
CA ILE A 120 10.85 16.55 12.93
C ILE A 120 10.86 17.91 13.64
N ALA A 121 11.32 18.97 12.96
CA ALA A 121 11.28 20.32 13.52
C ALA A 121 9.84 20.83 13.74
N ASP A 122 8.88 20.33 12.94
CA ASP A 122 7.45 20.61 13.08
C ASP A 122 6.76 19.67 14.09
N GLY A 123 7.48 18.71 14.70
CA GLY A 123 6.99 17.85 15.78
C GLY A 123 6.69 16.42 15.35
N ALA A 124 7.23 15.91 14.25
CA ALA A 124 7.06 14.52 13.88
C ALA A 124 7.80 13.57 14.83
N ASP A 125 7.11 12.57 15.32
CA ASP A 125 7.61 11.53 16.22
C ASP A 125 7.96 10.24 15.49
N ILE A 126 7.25 9.98 14.38
CA ILE A 126 7.44 8.82 13.52
C ILE A 126 7.57 9.32 12.08
N VAL A 127 8.70 9.07 11.44
CA VAL A 127 8.98 9.48 10.05
C VAL A 127 9.10 8.23 9.18
N VAL A 128 8.21 8.11 8.22
CA VAL A 128 8.14 6.98 7.28
C VAL A 128 8.62 7.42 5.90
N GLY A 129 9.69 6.83 5.39
CA GLY A 129 10.06 6.92 3.98
C GLY A 129 9.40 5.79 3.18
N ASN A 130 8.44 6.10 2.31
CA ASN A 130 7.65 5.06 1.65
C ASN A 130 8.31 4.42 0.43
N ALA A 131 9.58 4.70 0.17
CA ALA A 131 10.34 4.10 -0.93
C ALA A 131 11.73 3.62 -0.48
N GLU A 132 12.24 2.58 -1.16
CA GLU A 132 13.51 1.94 -0.82
C GLU A 132 14.69 2.93 -0.74
N PHE A 133 14.77 3.87 -1.68
CA PHE A 133 15.86 4.84 -1.74
C PHE A 133 15.89 5.85 -0.58
N MET A 134 14.80 5.98 0.17
CA MET A 134 14.72 6.82 1.37
C MET A 134 15.33 6.14 2.60
N GLY A 135 15.37 4.82 2.62
CA GLY A 135 15.74 4.04 3.80
C GLY A 135 17.15 4.32 4.30
N LEU A 136 18.17 4.26 3.44
CA LEU A 136 19.57 4.49 3.85
C LEU A 136 19.81 5.93 4.31
N PRO A 137 19.37 6.99 3.58
CA PRO A 137 19.48 8.36 4.06
C PRO A 137 18.82 8.60 5.43
N LEU A 138 17.60 8.10 5.64
CA LEU A 138 16.90 8.22 6.93
C LEU A 138 17.63 7.48 8.05
N LYS A 139 18.17 6.29 7.77
CA LYS A 139 18.98 5.54 8.71
C LYS A 139 20.23 6.30 9.14
N ASP A 140 20.90 7.00 8.21
CA ASP A 140 22.14 7.73 8.50
C ASP A 140 21.93 8.87 9.51
N ILE A 141 20.73 9.46 9.54
CA ILE A 141 20.38 10.54 10.49
C ILE A 141 19.71 10.03 11.77
N ALA A 142 19.25 8.77 11.85
CA ALA A 142 18.46 8.26 12.98
C ALA A 142 19.15 8.44 14.34
N ASP A 143 20.48 8.27 14.42
CA ASP A 143 21.24 8.49 15.67
C ASP A 143 21.25 9.97 16.14
N GLN A 144 20.89 10.92 15.28
CA GLN A 144 20.83 12.34 15.61
C GLN A 144 19.50 12.70 16.29
N TYR A 145 18.48 11.86 16.12
CA TYR A 145 17.12 12.04 16.63
C TYR A 145 16.67 10.78 17.40
N PRO A 146 17.26 10.50 18.57
CA PRO A 146 17.02 9.23 19.29
C PRO A 146 15.57 9.05 19.78
N ASP A 147 14.82 10.14 19.91
CA ASP A 147 13.43 10.16 20.36
C ASP A 147 12.42 10.06 19.17
N VAL A 148 12.90 9.90 17.93
CA VAL A 148 12.08 9.76 16.72
C VAL A 148 12.24 8.36 16.15
N TYR A 149 11.13 7.71 15.81
CA TYR A 149 11.15 6.47 15.04
C TYR A 149 11.27 6.77 13.55
N PHE A 150 12.29 6.20 12.93
CA PHE A 150 12.46 6.22 11.48
C PHE A 150 12.00 4.89 10.90
N VAL A 151 11.14 4.95 9.91
CA VAL A 151 10.54 3.77 9.28
C VAL A 151 10.93 3.72 7.81
N SER A 152 11.53 2.63 7.40
CA SER A 152 11.88 2.38 6.01
C SER A 152 11.05 1.25 5.42
N ILE A 153 10.45 1.53 4.28
CA ILE A 153 9.84 0.50 3.46
C ILE A 153 10.93 -0.14 2.60
N ILE A 154 11.13 -1.45 2.75
CA ILE A 154 12.07 -2.24 1.91
C ILE A 154 13.54 -1.84 2.07
N ALA A 155 14.04 -1.61 3.25
CA ALA A 155 15.48 -1.43 3.37
C ALA A 155 16.20 -2.77 3.17
N SER A 156 17.02 -2.85 2.13
CA SER A 156 17.91 -3.98 1.89
C SER A 156 19.11 -4.02 2.85
N ASP A 157 19.41 -2.92 3.53
CA ASP A 157 20.45 -2.88 4.57
C ASP A 157 19.95 -3.49 5.88
N LEU A 158 20.56 -4.60 6.26
CA LEU A 158 20.22 -5.39 7.45
C LEU A 158 20.84 -4.86 8.75
N SER A 159 21.62 -3.79 8.70
CA SER A 159 22.15 -3.20 9.93
C SER A 159 21.04 -2.52 10.72
N THR A 160 20.89 -2.89 11.97
CA THR A 160 19.86 -2.37 12.88
C THR A 160 20.34 -1.15 13.64
N LYS A 161 19.48 -0.15 13.79
CA LYS A 161 19.56 0.89 14.82
C LYS A 161 18.31 0.79 15.67
N GLN A 162 18.38 1.20 16.92
CA GLN A 162 17.30 1.01 17.88
C GLN A 162 16.01 1.72 17.45
N ASN A 163 16.12 2.92 16.88
CA ASN A 163 14.99 3.73 16.41
C ASN A 163 14.80 3.70 14.88
N PHE A 164 15.37 2.70 14.19
CA PHE A 164 15.22 2.53 12.75
C PHE A 164 14.53 1.20 12.45
N ILE A 165 13.27 1.28 12.03
CA ILE A 165 12.38 0.15 11.77
C ILE A 165 12.32 -0.10 10.27
N ARG A 166 12.54 -1.33 9.85
CA ARG A 166 12.36 -1.77 8.47
C ARG A 166 11.11 -2.60 8.39
N LEU A 167 10.26 -2.31 7.44
CA LEU A 167 9.04 -3.10 7.26
C LEU A 167 8.76 -3.42 5.81
N PHE A 168 8.10 -4.54 5.62
CA PHE A 168 7.46 -4.90 4.36
C PHE A 168 6.35 -5.93 4.59
N PRO A 169 5.22 -5.84 3.87
CA PRO A 169 4.18 -6.86 3.94
C PRO A 169 4.55 -8.09 3.10
N ARG A 170 4.04 -9.26 3.50
CA ARG A 170 4.15 -10.51 2.74
C ARG A 170 3.14 -10.53 1.57
N GLN A 171 3.27 -9.56 0.67
CA GLN A 171 2.37 -9.37 -0.48
C GLN A 171 2.30 -10.59 -1.40
N TYR A 172 3.38 -11.39 -1.45
CA TYR A 172 3.41 -12.62 -2.24
C TYR A 172 2.30 -13.61 -1.87
N GLN A 173 1.76 -13.55 -0.64
CA GLN A 173 0.64 -14.37 -0.20
C GLN A 173 -0.66 -14.03 -0.96
N ALA A 174 -1.00 -12.75 -1.04
CA ALA A 174 -2.17 -12.31 -1.80
C ALA A 174 -1.95 -12.48 -3.32
N LEU A 175 -0.73 -12.21 -3.80
CA LEU A 175 -0.36 -12.45 -5.21
C LEU A 175 -0.44 -13.92 -5.59
N TYR A 176 -0.16 -14.86 -4.68
CA TYR A 176 -0.40 -16.28 -4.92
C TYR A 176 -1.88 -16.57 -5.17
N LEU A 177 -2.79 -16.00 -4.37
CA LEU A 177 -4.23 -16.16 -4.59
C LEU A 177 -4.69 -15.56 -5.93
N GLU A 178 -4.14 -14.41 -6.30
CA GLU A 178 -4.37 -13.81 -7.63
C GLU A 178 -3.86 -14.69 -8.77
N GLY A 179 -2.69 -15.32 -8.56
CA GLY A 179 -2.12 -16.28 -9.50
C GLY A 179 -3.03 -17.47 -9.77
N LEU A 180 -3.67 -18.04 -8.72
CA LEU A 180 -4.67 -19.09 -8.86
C LEU A 180 -5.86 -18.64 -9.74
N ILE A 181 -6.36 -17.42 -9.49
CA ILE A 181 -7.48 -16.82 -10.23
C ILE A 181 -7.07 -16.55 -11.70
N ALA A 182 -5.91 -15.95 -11.93
CA ALA A 182 -5.39 -15.65 -13.26
C ALA A 182 -5.16 -16.93 -14.09
N GLY A 183 -4.58 -17.97 -13.48
CA GLY A 183 -4.36 -19.27 -14.11
C GLY A 183 -5.67 -19.99 -14.49
N ALA A 184 -6.72 -19.80 -13.68
CA ALA A 184 -8.04 -20.33 -14.02
C ALA A 184 -8.69 -19.58 -15.19
N LEU A 185 -8.53 -18.25 -15.24
CA LEU A 185 -9.19 -17.37 -16.22
C LEU A 185 -8.54 -17.40 -17.61
N THR A 186 -7.24 -17.67 -17.72
CA THR A 186 -6.60 -17.69 -19.04
C THR A 186 -7.17 -18.80 -19.92
N GLU A 187 -7.56 -18.45 -21.14
CA GLU A 187 -8.01 -19.36 -22.20
C GLU A 187 -6.87 -19.68 -23.18
N THR A 188 -5.96 -18.72 -23.40
CA THR A 188 -4.80 -18.89 -24.29
C THR A 188 -3.64 -19.61 -23.65
N GLY A 189 -3.61 -19.71 -22.32
CA GLY A 189 -2.47 -20.18 -21.56
C GLY A 189 -1.34 -19.15 -21.45
N ASN A 190 -1.57 -17.89 -21.79
CA ASN A 190 -0.55 -16.84 -21.75
C ASN A 190 -0.98 -15.70 -20.83
N ILE A 191 -0.16 -15.44 -19.82
CA ILE A 191 -0.36 -14.37 -18.85
C ILE A 191 0.77 -13.35 -18.97
N GLY A 192 0.44 -12.06 -18.98
CA GLY A 192 1.41 -10.98 -19.10
C GLY A 192 1.58 -10.22 -17.80
N VAL A 193 2.84 -9.96 -17.41
CA VAL A 193 3.23 -9.15 -16.25
C VAL A 193 4.01 -7.93 -16.73
N VAL A 194 3.46 -6.74 -16.52
CA VAL A 194 4.16 -5.47 -16.74
C VAL A 194 4.89 -5.13 -15.44
N SER A 195 6.22 -5.21 -15.44
CA SER A 195 7.04 -5.01 -14.27
C SER A 195 7.86 -3.72 -14.32
N ALA A 196 8.25 -3.17 -13.15
CA ALA A 196 9.06 -1.96 -13.08
C ALA A 196 10.50 -2.20 -13.53
N PHE A 197 11.29 -2.85 -12.73
CA PHE A 197 12.67 -3.27 -13.00
C PHE A 197 13.03 -4.45 -12.08
N PRO A 198 14.05 -5.25 -12.37
CA PRO A 198 14.45 -6.34 -11.50
C PRO A 198 15.00 -5.78 -10.16
N SER A 199 14.23 -5.94 -9.10
CA SER A 199 14.61 -5.71 -7.71
C SER A 199 14.18 -6.90 -6.88
N VAL A 200 14.79 -7.09 -5.71
CA VAL A 200 14.42 -8.20 -4.79
C VAL A 200 12.91 -8.19 -4.51
N GLN A 201 12.34 -7.01 -4.33
CA GLN A 201 10.90 -6.84 -4.10
C GLN A 201 10.07 -7.31 -5.30
N VAL A 202 10.37 -6.82 -6.50
CA VAL A 202 9.59 -7.10 -7.72
C VAL A 202 9.70 -8.59 -8.07
N ILE A 203 10.91 -9.15 -8.03
CA ILE A 203 11.17 -10.58 -8.30
C ILE A 203 10.37 -11.45 -7.32
N ARG A 204 10.45 -11.17 -6.02
CA ARG A 204 9.73 -11.91 -4.98
C ARG A 204 8.19 -11.84 -5.16
N ARG A 205 7.65 -10.67 -5.48
CA ARG A 205 6.21 -10.48 -5.72
C ARG A 205 5.76 -11.27 -6.95
N THR A 206 6.51 -11.17 -8.05
CA THR A 206 6.22 -11.91 -9.29
C THR A 206 6.31 -13.42 -9.05
N ALA A 207 7.28 -13.89 -8.22
CA ALA A 207 7.38 -15.29 -7.84
C ALA A 207 6.12 -15.79 -7.11
N GLY A 208 5.58 -15.01 -6.15
CA GLY A 208 4.32 -15.36 -5.46
C GLY A 208 3.17 -15.55 -6.44
N PHE A 209 2.96 -14.60 -7.34
CA PHE A 209 1.96 -14.70 -8.40
C PHE A 209 2.18 -15.93 -9.28
N TYR A 210 3.40 -16.17 -9.72
CA TYR A 210 3.76 -17.30 -10.57
C TYR A 210 3.44 -18.65 -9.91
N LEU A 211 3.75 -18.83 -8.62
CA LEU A 211 3.45 -20.07 -7.90
C LEU A 211 1.93 -20.35 -7.88
N GLY A 212 1.10 -19.32 -7.68
CA GLY A 212 -0.35 -19.49 -7.79
C GLY A 212 -0.80 -19.90 -9.18
N VAL A 213 -0.20 -19.33 -10.24
CA VAL A 213 -0.46 -19.73 -11.62
C VAL A 213 -0.06 -21.20 -11.85
N GLN A 214 1.08 -21.64 -11.30
CA GLN A 214 1.53 -23.02 -11.43
C GLN A 214 0.58 -24.03 -10.74
N ASP A 215 0.14 -23.71 -9.52
CA ASP A 215 -0.82 -24.58 -8.81
C ASP A 215 -2.16 -24.66 -9.56
N ALA A 216 -2.63 -23.56 -10.14
CA ALA A 216 -3.82 -23.57 -11.00
C ALA A 216 -3.60 -24.40 -12.28
N ALA A 217 -2.42 -24.25 -12.89
CA ALA A 217 -2.04 -25.01 -14.10
C ALA A 217 -2.01 -26.51 -13.82
N GLU A 218 -1.39 -26.93 -12.71
CA GLU A 218 -1.35 -28.33 -12.29
C GLU A 218 -2.75 -28.89 -12.00
N LEU A 219 -3.55 -28.15 -11.21
CA LEU A 219 -4.90 -28.60 -10.84
C LEU A 219 -5.82 -28.74 -12.05
N LEU A 220 -5.69 -27.86 -13.04
CA LEU A 220 -6.55 -27.82 -14.23
C LEU A 220 -5.98 -28.56 -15.45
N ASP A 221 -4.79 -29.19 -15.34
CA ASP A 221 -4.07 -29.81 -16.44
C ASP A 221 -3.89 -28.87 -17.65
N LYS A 222 -3.54 -27.60 -17.36
CA LYS A 222 -3.29 -26.55 -18.34
C LYS A 222 -1.81 -26.30 -18.53
N ASP A 223 -1.40 -25.92 -19.74
CA ASP A 223 -0.05 -25.40 -20.04
C ASP A 223 -0.12 -23.89 -20.04
N ILE A 224 0.50 -23.25 -19.02
CA ILE A 224 0.43 -21.79 -18.82
C ILE A 224 1.83 -21.19 -18.79
N THR A 225 2.05 -20.16 -19.60
CA THR A 225 3.29 -19.37 -19.64
C THR A 225 3.04 -17.99 -19.05
N VAL A 226 3.92 -17.59 -18.13
CA VAL A 226 3.94 -16.22 -17.57
C VAL A 226 5.09 -15.45 -18.22
N TYR A 227 4.73 -14.41 -18.98
CA TYR A 227 5.66 -13.48 -19.63
C TYR A 227 5.83 -12.24 -18.76
N VAL A 228 7.07 -11.92 -18.42
CA VAL A 228 7.42 -10.73 -17.63
C VAL A 228 8.22 -9.78 -18.50
N LYS A 229 7.83 -8.50 -18.54
CA LYS A 229 8.59 -7.45 -19.23
C LYS A 229 8.73 -6.20 -18.36
N TYR A 230 9.96 -5.70 -18.30
CA TYR A 230 10.33 -4.57 -17.46
C TYR A 230 10.18 -3.23 -18.18
N ALA A 231 9.55 -2.23 -17.52
CA ALA A 231 9.38 -0.87 -18.02
C ALA A 231 10.61 0.00 -17.78
N GLY A 232 11.39 -0.28 -16.75
CA GLY A 232 12.61 0.44 -16.38
C GLY A 232 12.47 1.41 -15.21
N ASP A 233 11.26 1.71 -14.76
CA ASP A 233 10.97 2.51 -13.56
C ASP A 233 9.58 2.13 -13.01
N TRP A 234 9.26 2.67 -11.82
CA TRP A 234 7.97 2.42 -11.15
C TRP A 234 6.78 3.06 -11.85
N TYR A 235 6.95 4.25 -12.44
CA TYR A 235 5.86 5.04 -13.02
C TYR A 235 6.23 5.59 -14.39
N LEU A 236 5.98 4.82 -15.44
CA LEU A 236 6.19 5.15 -16.84
C LEU A 236 4.94 4.81 -17.67
N PRO A 237 3.84 5.59 -17.56
CA PRO A 237 2.54 5.24 -18.15
C PRO A 237 2.58 4.89 -19.65
N THR A 238 3.45 5.56 -20.44
CA THR A 238 3.58 5.29 -21.87
C THR A 238 4.24 3.94 -22.13
N GLU A 239 5.36 3.67 -21.49
CA GLU A 239 6.12 2.43 -21.59
C GLU A 239 5.33 1.25 -21.06
N GLU A 240 4.62 1.43 -19.93
CA GLU A 240 3.76 0.41 -19.33
C GLU A 240 2.63 0.01 -20.28
N ARG A 241 2.00 1.01 -20.94
CA ARG A 241 0.98 0.78 -21.95
C ARG A 241 1.53 0.02 -23.17
N ASP A 242 2.70 0.42 -23.69
CA ASP A 242 3.32 -0.21 -24.84
C ASP A 242 3.74 -1.66 -24.54
N ILE A 243 4.22 -1.93 -23.32
CA ILE A 243 4.53 -3.27 -22.83
C ILE A 243 3.25 -4.12 -22.75
N ALA A 244 2.21 -3.61 -22.10
CA ALA A 244 0.93 -4.31 -21.98
C ALA A 244 0.35 -4.67 -23.35
N ALA A 245 0.35 -3.71 -24.30
CA ALA A 245 -0.07 -3.95 -25.67
C ALA A 245 0.81 -5.01 -26.37
N THR A 246 2.13 -5.00 -26.12
CA THR A 246 3.06 -6.01 -26.67
C THR A 246 2.75 -7.41 -26.14
N LEU A 247 2.52 -7.54 -24.84
CA LEU A 247 2.17 -8.82 -24.20
C LEU A 247 0.89 -9.42 -24.81
N VAL A 248 -0.12 -8.58 -25.06
CA VAL A 248 -1.38 -9.01 -25.69
C VAL A 248 -1.18 -9.32 -27.17
N ASP A 249 -0.62 -8.37 -27.96
CA ASP A 249 -0.64 -8.45 -29.42
C ASP A 249 0.42 -9.41 -29.99
N GLN A 250 1.53 -9.66 -29.28
CA GLN A 250 2.62 -10.48 -29.78
C GLN A 250 2.75 -11.82 -29.02
N TYR A 251 2.35 -11.86 -27.76
CA TYR A 251 2.45 -13.07 -26.91
C TYR A 251 1.10 -13.68 -26.60
N ASP A 252 0.00 -13.12 -27.15
CA ASP A 252 -1.37 -13.64 -27.03
C ASP A 252 -1.83 -13.73 -25.55
N ALA A 253 -1.33 -12.83 -24.69
CA ALA A 253 -1.75 -12.78 -23.30
C ALA A 253 -3.22 -12.32 -23.21
N ASP A 254 -4.04 -13.09 -22.50
CA ASP A 254 -5.46 -12.80 -22.25
C ASP A 254 -5.78 -12.49 -20.78
N VAL A 255 -4.75 -12.50 -19.93
CA VAL A 255 -4.75 -11.98 -18.56
C VAL A 255 -3.53 -11.11 -18.37
N LEU A 256 -3.70 -9.91 -17.85
CA LEU A 256 -2.63 -8.99 -17.49
C LEU A 256 -2.60 -8.74 -15.99
N THR A 257 -1.40 -8.56 -15.46
CA THR A 257 -1.12 -7.94 -14.17
C THR A 257 0.05 -6.99 -14.26
N HIS A 258 0.30 -6.21 -13.23
CA HIS A 258 1.42 -5.28 -13.21
C HIS A 258 2.14 -5.22 -11.86
N GLN A 259 3.40 -4.79 -11.90
CA GLN A 259 4.25 -4.45 -10.75
C GLN A 259 4.79 -3.01 -10.88
N THR A 260 4.05 -2.16 -11.61
CA THR A 260 4.27 -0.72 -11.82
C THR A 260 3.13 0.07 -11.17
N ASP A 261 3.16 1.39 -11.17
CA ASP A 261 2.25 2.21 -10.37
C ASP A 261 1.22 3.00 -11.19
N SER A 262 1.20 2.87 -12.54
CA SER A 262 0.18 3.51 -13.35
C SER A 262 -1.00 2.58 -13.69
N GLY A 263 -2.15 3.16 -14.01
CA GLY A 263 -3.32 2.43 -14.52
C GLY A 263 -3.22 2.02 -15.99
N SER A 264 -2.13 2.34 -16.69
CA SER A 264 -2.01 2.13 -18.14
C SER A 264 -2.11 0.67 -18.60
N PRO A 265 -1.61 -0.34 -17.88
CA PRO A 265 -1.83 -1.74 -18.24
C PRO A 265 -3.30 -2.17 -18.15
N LEU A 266 -4.03 -1.65 -17.14
CA LEU A 266 -5.48 -1.86 -17.02
C LEU A 266 -6.25 -1.24 -18.18
N ASP A 267 -5.87 -0.03 -18.63
CA ASP A 267 -6.49 0.60 -19.80
C ASP A 267 -6.37 -0.30 -21.04
N VAL A 268 -5.20 -0.93 -21.24
CA VAL A 268 -5.00 -1.89 -22.35
C VAL A 268 -5.88 -3.12 -22.17
N ALA A 269 -5.99 -3.68 -20.97
CA ALA A 269 -6.87 -4.82 -20.71
C ALA A 269 -8.34 -4.50 -21.03
N GLN A 270 -8.82 -3.30 -20.65
CA GLN A 270 -10.16 -2.82 -20.98
C GLN A 270 -10.37 -2.67 -22.49
N GLU A 271 -9.44 -2.04 -23.19
CA GLU A 271 -9.50 -1.84 -24.65
C GLU A 271 -9.50 -3.16 -25.44
N LYS A 272 -8.76 -4.14 -24.93
CA LYS A 272 -8.64 -5.46 -25.55
C LYS A 272 -9.74 -6.44 -25.13
N GLY A 273 -10.49 -6.11 -24.06
CA GLY A 273 -11.56 -6.95 -23.52
C GLY A 273 -11.04 -8.23 -22.88
N ILE A 274 -9.86 -8.17 -22.25
CA ILE A 274 -9.21 -9.27 -21.52
C ILE A 274 -9.23 -9.04 -20.01
N TRP A 275 -8.85 -10.03 -19.24
CA TRP A 275 -8.82 -9.93 -17.78
C TRP A 275 -7.61 -9.15 -17.26
N PHE A 276 -7.84 -8.49 -16.13
CA PHE A 276 -6.81 -7.82 -15.36
C PHE A 276 -6.89 -8.23 -13.89
N VAL A 277 -5.74 -8.46 -13.25
CA VAL A 277 -5.62 -8.58 -11.80
C VAL A 277 -4.78 -7.41 -11.28
N GLY A 278 -5.27 -6.72 -10.26
CA GLY A 278 -4.71 -5.46 -9.78
C GLY A 278 -3.72 -5.65 -8.64
N LYS A 279 -3.11 -4.56 -8.17
CA LYS A 279 -2.13 -4.62 -7.07
C LYS A 279 -2.26 -3.46 -6.09
N ASP A 280 -1.74 -3.69 -4.88
CA ASP A 280 -1.51 -2.74 -3.78
C ASP A 280 -2.77 -2.11 -3.19
N MET A 281 -3.87 -2.02 -3.94
CA MET A 281 -5.14 -1.47 -3.52
C MET A 281 -6.32 -2.12 -4.24
N ASP A 282 -7.50 -1.99 -3.65
CA ASP A 282 -8.78 -2.19 -4.36
C ASP A 282 -8.96 -1.09 -5.42
N ILE A 283 -8.47 -1.37 -6.65
CA ILE A 283 -8.48 -0.38 -7.73
C ILE A 283 -9.88 -0.08 -8.24
N VAL A 284 -10.85 -0.93 -8.02
CA VAL A 284 -12.27 -0.70 -8.37
C VAL A 284 -12.97 0.08 -7.27
N GLY A 285 -12.93 -0.41 -6.03
CA GLY A 285 -13.70 0.17 -4.92
C GLY A 285 -13.11 1.49 -4.41
N PHE A 286 -11.79 1.63 -4.39
CA PHE A 286 -11.15 2.82 -3.87
C PHE A 286 -10.95 3.91 -4.94
N TYR A 287 -10.40 3.55 -6.10
CA TYR A 287 -10.15 4.55 -7.16
C TYR A 287 -11.27 4.66 -8.18
N GLY A 288 -12.08 3.62 -8.36
CA GLY A 288 -13.07 3.58 -9.43
C GLY A 288 -12.44 3.63 -10.83
N TRP A 289 -11.20 3.12 -10.98
CA TRP A 289 -10.46 3.16 -12.26
C TRP A 289 -11.10 2.27 -13.32
N SER A 290 -11.81 1.26 -12.89
CA SER A 290 -12.49 0.31 -13.76
C SER A 290 -13.75 -0.19 -13.08
N ASP A 291 -14.50 -1.01 -13.80
CA ASP A 291 -15.54 -1.84 -13.27
C ASP A 291 -15.07 -3.29 -13.07
N THR A 292 -15.89 -4.09 -12.42
CA THR A 292 -15.61 -5.51 -12.21
C THR A 292 -15.69 -6.34 -13.51
N ASP A 293 -15.97 -5.73 -14.66
CA ASP A 293 -16.06 -6.43 -15.93
C ASP A 293 -14.68 -6.73 -16.53
N THR A 294 -13.66 -5.97 -16.16
CA THR A 294 -12.27 -6.16 -16.59
C THR A 294 -11.40 -6.64 -15.45
N VAL A 295 -11.55 -6.05 -14.26
CA VAL A 295 -10.78 -6.43 -13.07
C VAL A 295 -11.38 -7.67 -12.43
N ALA A 296 -10.69 -8.80 -12.53
CA ALA A 296 -11.13 -10.05 -11.93
C ALA A 296 -11.02 -10.01 -10.39
N VAL A 297 -9.93 -9.47 -9.90
CA VAL A 297 -9.61 -9.28 -8.48
C VAL A 297 -8.42 -8.32 -8.38
N SER A 298 -8.23 -7.67 -7.23
CA SER A 298 -6.99 -7.00 -6.86
C SER A 298 -6.47 -7.58 -5.55
N PHE A 299 -5.22 -7.34 -5.19
CA PHE A 299 -4.83 -7.46 -3.79
C PHE A 299 -4.69 -6.08 -3.16
N ASP A 300 -5.02 -6.00 -1.90
CA ASP A 300 -4.89 -4.78 -1.10
C ASP A 300 -3.81 -4.96 -0.04
N THR A 301 -2.93 -3.97 0.07
CA THR A 301 -1.97 -3.86 1.16
C THR A 301 -2.47 -2.86 2.18
N ARG A 302 -2.69 -3.33 3.38
CA ARG A 302 -3.15 -2.51 4.49
C ARG A 302 -1.98 -2.09 5.34
N TRP A 303 -1.29 -1.05 4.87
CA TRP A 303 -0.15 -0.45 5.55
C TRP A 303 -0.49 0.02 6.95
N GLU A 304 -1.77 0.33 7.20
CA GLU A 304 -2.27 0.68 8.52
C GLU A 304 -2.02 -0.41 9.56
N VAL A 305 -1.99 -1.70 9.19
CA VAL A 305 -1.69 -2.79 10.14
C VAL A 305 -0.23 -2.70 10.63
N LEU A 306 0.70 -2.43 9.72
CA LEU A 306 2.11 -2.24 10.08
C LEU A 306 2.32 -0.93 10.87
N TYR A 307 1.64 0.15 10.45
CA TYR A 307 1.73 1.43 11.16
C TYR A 307 1.08 1.38 12.53
N ASP A 308 0.00 0.62 12.70
CA ASP A 308 -0.65 0.37 13.98
C ASP A 308 0.33 -0.19 15.02
N LYS A 309 1.10 -1.20 14.63
CA LYS A 309 2.15 -1.77 15.49
C LYS A 309 3.20 -0.74 15.91
N ILE A 310 3.67 0.09 14.96
CA ILE A 310 4.68 1.10 15.21
C ILE A 310 4.14 2.21 16.13
N VAL A 311 2.92 2.67 15.86
CA VAL A 311 2.27 3.72 16.66
C VAL A 311 1.97 3.21 18.08
N GLN A 312 1.52 1.96 18.23
CA GLN A 312 1.32 1.36 19.55
C GLN A 312 2.62 1.29 20.34
N ASP A 313 3.72 0.87 19.72
CA ASP A 313 5.03 0.80 20.38
C ASP A 313 5.49 2.20 20.82
N TRP A 314 5.30 3.21 19.96
CA TRP A 314 5.68 4.59 20.28
C TRP A 314 4.82 5.17 21.43
N LEU A 315 3.49 5.03 21.37
CA LEU A 315 2.56 5.48 22.42
C LEU A 315 2.80 4.76 23.76
N ALA A 316 3.25 3.50 23.72
CA ALA A 316 3.64 2.76 24.92
C ALA A 316 5.00 3.18 25.49
N GLY A 317 5.75 4.05 24.82
CA GLY A 317 7.10 4.44 25.19
C GLY A 317 8.10 3.31 25.05
N GLU A 318 7.96 2.42 24.05
CA GLU A 318 8.86 1.30 23.83
C GLU A 318 10.23 1.80 23.38
N GLU A 319 11.25 1.62 24.24
CA GLU A 319 12.61 2.04 23.92
C GLU A 319 13.35 1.11 22.94
N ASN A 320 12.85 -0.12 22.75
CA ASN A 320 13.45 -1.15 21.90
C ASN A 320 12.39 -1.80 21.00
N PRO A 321 11.81 -1.05 20.04
CA PRO A 321 10.81 -1.59 19.16
C PRO A 321 11.38 -2.72 18.28
N GLU A 322 10.52 -3.59 17.79
CA GLU A 322 10.91 -4.55 16.77
C GLU A 322 11.41 -3.84 15.52
N THR A 323 12.66 -4.09 15.11
CA THR A 323 13.31 -3.35 14.03
C THR A 323 13.12 -3.98 12.65
N VAL A 324 12.44 -5.13 12.54
CA VAL A 324 12.11 -5.80 11.26
C VAL A 324 10.68 -6.33 11.34
N LEU A 325 9.76 -5.65 10.67
CA LEU A 325 8.37 -6.07 10.57
C LEU A 325 8.12 -6.68 9.18
N TYR A 326 7.86 -7.98 9.12
CA TYR A 326 7.53 -8.70 7.89
C TYR A 326 6.21 -9.44 8.07
N MET A 327 5.12 -8.66 7.99
CA MET A 327 3.76 -9.05 8.36
C MET A 327 2.96 -9.57 7.15
N GLY A 328 2.06 -10.50 7.37
CA GLY A 328 1.30 -11.17 6.32
C GLY A 328 -0.20 -11.23 6.59
N MET A 329 -0.86 -12.23 5.97
CA MET A 329 -2.30 -12.44 6.15
C MET A 329 -2.68 -12.85 7.58
N ASP A 330 -1.76 -13.42 8.35
CA ASP A 330 -1.90 -13.80 9.76
C ASP A 330 -1.77 -12.63 10.73
N ASP A 331 -1.36 -11.47 10.24
CA ASP A 331 -1.27 -10.23 11.03
C ASP A 331 -2.48 -9.33 10.71
N SER A 332 -3.19 -8.87 11.72
CA SER A 332 -4.42 -8.06 11.55
C SER A 332 -4.52 -6.92 12.57
N MET A 333 -5.38 -5.95 12.26
CA MET A 333 -5.81 -4.92 13.20
C MET A 333 -7.33 -4.69 13.12
N THR A 334 -7.88 -4.09 14.16
CA THR A 334 -9.25 -3.58 14.14
C THR A 334 -9.26 -2.09 13.80
N LEU A 335 -9.97 -1.69 12.73
CA LEU A 335 -10.16 -0.30 12.33
C LEU A 335 -11.07 0.46 13.33
N ALA A 336 -11.14 1.79 13.19
CA ALA A 336 -11.97 2.66 14.04
C ALA A 336 -13.47 2.29 14.01
N ASP A 337 -13.97 1.74 12.91
CA ASP A 337 -15.36 1.30 12.74
C ASP A 337 -15.64 -0.12 13.28
N GLY A 338 -14.61 -0.79 13.83
CA GLY A 338 -14.69 -2.14 14.36
C GLY A 338 -14.43 -3.24 13.33
N THR A 339 -14.11 -2.91 12.09
CA THR A 339 -13.77 -3.89 11.05
C THR A 339 -12.38 -4.47 11.31
N GLU A 340 -12.25 -5.79 11.30
CA GLU A 340 -10.95 -6.47 11.33
C GLU A 340 -10.38 -6.57 9.92
N VAL A 341 -9.11 -6.20 9.76
CA VAL A 341 -8.39 -6.23 8.48
C VAL A 341 -7.03 -6.89 8.64
N ALA A 342 -6.70 -7.80 7.72
CA ALA A 342 -5.36 -8.40 7.62
C ALA A 342 -4.40 -7.46 6.90
N THR A 343 -3.08 -7.66 7.07
CA THR A 343 -2.04 -6.85 6.43
C THR A 343 -2.13 -6.89 4.90
N VAL A 344 -2.42 -8.05 4.33
CA VAL A 344 -2.64 -8.24 2.89
C VAL A 344 -3.82 -9.19 2.67
N ASP A 345 -4.60 -8.94 1.64
CA ASP A 345 -5.69 -9.82 1.22
C ASP A 345 -6.08 -9.55 -0.23
N ILE A 346 -6.75 -10.50 -0.88
CA ILE A 346 -7.41 -10.22 -2.15
C ILE A 346 -8.67 -9.40 -1.90
N MET A 347 -8.86 -8.38 -2.73
CA MET A 347 -9.94 -7.41 -2.57
C MET A 347 -10.45 -6.91 -3.92
N ASN A 348 -11.74 -6.59 -4.00
CA ASN A 348 -12.34 -5.95 -5.16
C ASN A 348 -13.70 -5.34 -4.80
N ASP A 349 -13.94 -4.10 -5.18
CA ASP A 349 -15.19 -3.37 -4.94
C ASP A 349 -15.64 -3.45 -3.47
N GLY A 350 -14.69 -3.29 -2.54
CA GLY A 350 -14.92 -3.32 -1.09
C GLY A 350 -15.13 -4.72 -0.48
N LYS A 351 -15.02 -5.78 -1.27
CA LYS A 351 -15.16 -7.17 -0.81
C LYS A 351 -13.80 -7.85 -0.68
N VAL A 352 -13.69 -8.84 0.18
CA VAL A 352 -12.46 -9.58 0.46
C VAL A 352 -12.63 -11.08 0.22
N GLY A 353 -11.53 -11.79 0.07
CA GLY A 353 -11.53 -13.24 -0.13
C GLY A 353 -12.23 -13.64 -1.43
N VAL A 354 -12.90 -14.78 -1.45
CA VAL A 354 -13.59 -15.27 -2.66
C VAL A 354 -14.74 -14.37 -3.12
N ASP A 355 -15.34 -13.60 -2.23
CA ASP A 355 -16.36 -12.60 -2.55
C ASP A 355 -15.79 -11.41 -3.34
N ALA A 356 -14.47 -11.22 -3.31
CA ALA A 356 -13.75 -10.22 -4.10
C ALA A 356 -13.61 -10.61 -5.58
N ILE A 357 -13.74 -11.89 -5.92
CA ILE A 357 -13.73 -12.31 -7.32
C ILE A 357 -14.91 -11.67 -8.04
N SER A 358 -14.63 -10.97 -9.15
CA SER A 358 -15.66 -10.22 -9.84
C SER A 358 -16.85 -11.13 -10.25
N PRO A 359 -18.08 -10.60 -10.22
CA PRO A 359 -19.28 -11.38 -10.58
C PRO A 359 -19.24 -11.92 -12.02
N LYS A 360 -18.42 -11.28 -12.89
CA LYS A 360 -18.23 -11.72 -14.28
C LYS A 360 -17.15 -12.81 -14.39
N ALA A 361 -16.10 -12.74 -13.58
CA ALA A 361 -15.02 -13.72 -13.56
C ALA A 361 -15.43 -15.01 -12.85
N LEU A 362 -16.12 -14.91 -11.71
CA LEU A 362 -16.45 -16.05 -10.86
C LEU A 362 -17.11 -17.24 -11.59
N PRO A 363 -18.09 -17.04 -12.50
CA PRO A 363 -18.69 -18.15 -13.25
C PRO A 363 -17.74 -18.83 -14.25
N MET A 364 -16.59 -18.21 -14.57
CA MET A 364 -15.58 -18.74 -15.49
C MET A 364 -14.50 -19.54 -14.76
N ILE A 365 -14.40 -19.39 -13.45
CA ILE A 365 -13.41 -20.08 -12.60
C ILE A 365 -14.01 -21.40 -12.13
N PRO A 366 -13.34 -22.54 -12.34
CA PRO A 366 -13.78 -23.84 -11.82
C PRO A 366 -13.92 -23.82 -10.29
N ASP A 367 -14.95 -24.50 -9.79
CA ASP A 367 -15.27 -24.58 -8.35
C ASP A 367 -14.07 -25.06 -7.51
N GLU A 368 -13.23 -25.93 -8.06
CA GLU A 368 -12.04 -26.45 -7.41
C GLU A 368 -10.97 -25.38 -7.17
N ILE A 369 -10.84 -24.41 -8.07
CA ILE A 369 -9.94 -23.25 -7.87
C ILE A 369 -10.54 -22.29 -6.84
N VAL A 370 -11.85 -22.01 -6.89
CA VAL A 370 -12.52 -21.18 -5.88
C VAL A 370 -12.33 -21.76 -4.48
N GLN A 371 -12.51 -23.09 -4.34
CA GLN A 371 -12.29 -23.78 -3.08
C GLN A 371 -10.81 -23.74 -2.65
N LEU A 372 -9.86 -23.85 -3.59
CA LEU A 372 -8.44 -23.75 -3.29
C LEU A 372 -8.06 -22.34 -2.83
N VAL A 373 -8.59 -21.30 -3.48
CA VAL A 373 -8.39 -19.89 -3.06
C VAL A 373 -8.90 -19.69 -1.62
N GLU A 374 -10.11 -20.11 -1.32
CA GLU A 374 -10.68 -20.03 0.04
C GLU A 374 -9.83 -20.79 1.06
N GLN A 375 -9.49 -22.04 0.76
CA GLN A 375 -8.68 -22.88 1.64
C GLN A 375 -7.29 -22.26 1.91
N ARG A 376 -6.58 -21.81 0.87
CA ARG A 376 -5.23 -21.24 1.01
C ARG A 376 -5.25 -19.92 1.76
N ARG A 377 -6.26 -19.09 1.47
CA ARG A 377 -6.48 -17.86 2.20
C ARG A 377 -6.66 -18.12 3.70
N ASP A 378 -7.59 -19.02 4.06
CA ASP A 378 -7.86 -19.36 5.46
C ASP A 378 -6.61 -19.95 6.16
N GLN A 379 -5.86 -20.81 5.47
CA GLN A 379 -4.62 -21.36 6.00
C GLN A 379 -3.54 -20.30 6.23
N MET A 380 -3.39 -19.33 5.30
CA MET A 380 -2.46 -18.22 5.46
C MET A 380 -2.88 -17.28 6.59
N MET A 381 -4.19 -16.97 6.72
CA MET A 381 -4.70 -16.16 7.84
C MET A 381 -4.51 -16.81 9.20
N ASN A 382 -4.44 -18.13 9.27
CA ASN A 382 -4.18 -18.87 10.50
C ASN A 382 -2.68 -19.20 10.73
N GLY A 383 -1.79 -18.80 9.81
CA GLY A 383 -0.37 -19.14 9.87
C GLY A 383 -0.06 -20.63 9.68
N GLU A 384 -0.97 -21.38 9.05
CA GLU A 384 -0.87 -22.84 8.89
C GLU A 384 -0.19 -23.26 7.59
N TRP A 385 -0.11 -22.34 6.61
CA TRP A 385 0.45 -22.60 5.29
C TRP A 385 0.98 -21.30 4.69
N ASP A 386 2.07 -21.41 3.93
CA ASP A 386 2.64 -20.27 3.21
C ASP A 386 3.21 -20.75 1.85
N PRO A 387 2.91 -20.06 0.73
CA PRO A 387 3.36 -20.51 -0.59
C PRO A 387 4.89 -20.59 -0.71
N PHE A 388 5.62 -19.71 0.02
CA PHE A 388 7.06 -19.70 -0.03
C PHE A 388 7.72 -20.76 0.86
N THR A 389 7.01 -21.29 1.82
CA THR A 389 7.43 -22.44 2.60
C THR A 389 7.21 -23.73 1.79
N GLU A 390 6.05 -23.90 1.19
CA GLU A 390 5.64 -25.16 0.61
C GLU A 390 6.28 -25.48 -0.75
N HIS A 391 6.54 -24.45 -1.58
CA HIS A 391 7.11 -24.67 -2.91
C HIS A 391 8.64 -24.74 -2.92
N GLU A 392 9.17 -25.52 -3.86
CA GLU A 392 10.59 -25.50 -4.21
C GLU A 392 10.89 -24.29 -5.10
N PHE A 393 12.02 -23.62 -4.88
CA PHE A 393 12.48 -22.53 -5.72
C PHE A 393 13.67 -22.96 -6.56
N VAL A 394 13.45 -23.01 -7.87
CA VAL A 394 14.45 -23.31 -8.87
C VAL A 394 14.70 -22.07 -9.70
N SER A 395 15.95 -21.65 -9.83
CA SER A 395 16.33 -20.49 -10.65
C SER A 395 16.18 -20.79 -12.15
N ASN A 396 15.65 -19.81 -12.91
CA ASN A 396 15.69 -19.86 -14.38
C ASN A 396 16.97 -19.26 -14.97
N GLY A 397 17.89 -18.75 -14.13
CA GLY A 397 19.15 -18.12 -14.54
C GLY A 397 19.03 -16.62 -14.86
N THR A 398 17.87 -16.00 -14.61
CA THR A 398 17.66 -14.55 -14.71
C THR A 398 17.35 -13.94 -13.36
N GLY A 399 17.48 -12.63 -13.22
CA GLY A 399 17.22 -11.90 -11.98
C GLY A 399 18.12 -10.68 -11.83
N LEU A 400 18.48 -10.36 -10.59
CA LEU A 400 19.31 -9.22 -10.22
C LEU A 400 20.63 -9.67 -9.59
N ASP A 401 21.75 -9.32 -10.22
CA ASP A 401 23.07 -9.49 -9.59
C ASP A 401 23.22 -8.52 -8.41
N LEU A 402 23.38 -9.05 -7.22
CA LEU A 402 23.70 -8.29 -6.01
C LEU A 402 25.18 -8.42 -5.67
N GLU A 403 25.75 -7.43 -4.99
CA GLU A 403 27.15 -7.48 -4.57
C GLU A 403 27.43 -8.70 -3.67
N GLY A 404 28.29 -9.59 -4.16
CA GLY A 404 28.62 -10.83 -3.46
C GLY A 404 27.56 -11.94 -3.55
N LEU A 405 26.44 -11.71 -4.23
CA LEU A 405 25.37 -12.69 -4.43
C LEU A 405 24.90 -12.66 -5.90
N PRO A 406 25.61 -13.35 -6.81
CA PRO A 406 25.20 -13.43 -8.21
C PRO A 406 23.89 -14.23 -8.38
N VAL A 407 23.19 -14.02 -9.49
CA VAL A 407 22.02 -14.83 -9.86
C VAL A 407 22.44 -16.30 -9.96
N PRO A 408 21.72 -17.25 -9.33
CA PRO A 408 22.00 -18.66 -9.45
C PRO A 408 21.83 -19.17 -10.88
N GLU A 409 22.66 -20.14 -11.31
CA GLU A 409 22.51 -20.74 -12.64
C GLU A 409 21.14 -21.40 -12.83
N ALA A 410 20.62 -21.40 -14.07
CA ALA A 410 19.38 -22.06 -14.43
C ALA A 410 19.35 -23.53 -13.98
N GLY A 411 18.24 -23.97 -13.40
CA GLY A 411 18.07 -25.32 -12.85
C GLY A 411 18.68 -25.52 -11.45
N THR A 412 19.20 -24.45 -10.81
CA THR A 412 19.67 -24.54 -9.42
C THR A 412 18.51 -24.49 -8.47
N VAL A 413 18.36 -25.52 -7.61
CA VAL A 413 17.45 -25.49 -6.46
C VAL A 413 18.04 -24.57 -5.41
N VAL A 414 17.41 -23.42 -5.20
CA VAL A 414 17.85 -22.41 -4.24
C VAL A 414 17.19 -22.63 -2.88
N LYS A 415 15.92 -23.04 -2.88
CA LYS A 415 15.16 -23.35 -1.68
C LYS A 415 14.37 -24.65 -1.87
N PRO A 416 14.59 -25.70 -1.08
CA PRO A 416 13.77 -26.91 -1.12
C PRO A 416 12.30 -26.63 -0.70
N ALA A 417 11.38 -27.47 -1.20
CA ALA A 417 10.00 -27.48 -0.70
C ALA A 417 9.95 -27.84 0.79
N GLY A 418 9.04 -27.17 1.54
CA GLY A 418 8.86 -27.39 2.99
C GLY A 418 9.91 -26.71 3.87
N GLU A 419 10.86 -25.95 3.31
CA GLU A 419 11.79 -25.12 4.06
C GLU A 419 11.24 -23.70 4.16
N GLU A 420 11.08 -23.19 5.41
CA GLU A 420 10.61 -21.83 5.67
C GLU A 420 11.75 -20.84 5.41
N PRO A 421 11.59 -19.89 4.47
CA PRO A 421 12.60 -18.88 4.21
C PRO A 421 12.58 -17.81 5.32
N THR A 422 13.77 -17.31 5.71
CA THR A 422 13.85 -16.23 6.69
C THR A 422 13.39 -14.90 6.10
N ALA A 423 12.83 -14.00 6.93
CA ALA A 423 12.49 -12.65 6.53
C ALA A 423 13.69 -11.90 5.92
N GLU A 424 14.88 -12.06 6.52
CA GLU A 424 16.13 -11.49 6.01
C GLU A 424 16.44 -11.92 4.57
N TRP A 425 16.35 -13.23 4.29
CA TRP A 425 16.61 -13.75 2.96
C TRP A 425 15.57 -13.24 1.94
N LEU A 426 14.30 -13.22 2.33
CA LEU A 426 13.23 -12.72 1.47
C LEU A 426 13.35 -11.23 1.18
N LEU A 427 13.76 -10.42 2.16
CA LEU A 427 13.84 -8.97 2.02
C LEU A 427 15.07 -8.50 1.25
N SER A 428 16.17 -9.28 1.25
CA SER A 428 17.47 -8.79 0.75
C SER A 428 18.21 -9.71 -0.20
N GLN A 429 17.83 -11.00 -0.34
CA GLN A 429 18.60 -11.99 -1.06
C GLN A 429 17.81 -12.78 -2.12
N PHE A 430 16.50 -12.58 -2.22
CA PHE A 430 15.66 -13.22 -3.23
C PHE A 430 15.86 -12.51 -4.59
N ASN A 431 16.94 -12.90 -5.30
CA ASN A 431 17.47 -12.13 -6.43
C ASN A 431 17.33 -12.83 -7.80
N PHE A 432 16.55 -13.89 -7.91
CA PHE A 432 16.40 -14.70 -9.11
C PHE A 432 14.93 -14.97 -9.47
N ASP A 433 14.66 -15.08 -10.75
CA ASP A 433 13.35 -15.49 -11.26
C ASP A 433 13.20 -17.02 -11.22
N LEU A 434 11.98 -17.52 -11.02
CA LEU A 434 11.71 -18.94 -10.92
C LEU A 434 11.70 -19.62 -12.30
N GLU A 435 12.10 -20.91 -12.32
CA GLU A 435 12.05 -21.76 -13.52
C GLU A 435 10.62 -21.79 -14.09
N GLY A 436 10.51 -21.63 -15.42
CA GLY A 436 9.24 -21.58 -16.15
C GLY A 436 8.71 -20.17 -16.41
N MET A 437 9.17 -19.14 -15.69
CA MET A 437 8.89 -17.75 -16.09
C MET A 437 9.70 -17.35 -17.33
N VAL A 438 9.09 -16.58 -18.22
CA VAL A 438 9.74 -16.06 -19.43
C VAL A 438 9.98 -14.56 -19.28
N ILE A 439 11.24 -14.18 -19.07
CA ILE A 439 11.65 -12.79 -18.96
C ILE A 439 11.96 -12.25 -20.35
N LEU A 440 11.23 -11.22 -20.78
CA LEU A 440 11.38 -10.61 -22.11
C LEU A 440 12.38 -9.47 -22.08
N GLU A 441 13.25 -9.41 -23.11
CA GLU A 441 14.23 -8.33 -23.31
C GLU A 441 13.57 -6.99 -23.71
#